data_e2b491901ff250c68dc49fe46784c7b2
#
_entry.id   e2b491901ff250c68dc49fe46784c7b2
#
_cell.length_a   1.000
_cell.length_b   1.000
_cell.length_c   1.000
_cell.angle_alpha   90.00
_cell.angle_beta   90.00
_cell.angle_gamma   90.00
#
_symmetry.space_group_name_H-M   'P 1'
#
loop_
_entity.id
_entity.type
_entity.pdbx_description
1 polymer ?
#
loop_
_entity_poly.entity_id
_entity_poly.type
_entity_poly.pdbx_seq_one_letter_code
_entity_poly.pdbx_strand_id
1 'polypeptide(L)'
;MNILVTGANGQLGNEMRIIAQNSSDKYIFTDVSQVEGMETTYLDITDYESIRKMVSENEVKVIVNCAAWTNVDACETDEKLAALAEKLNAEAPKHLAMAMKEVNGLLIHVSTDYVFGQEPYNTPCHPEQKGTPTGVYGATKKRGEENILASECNHIILRTAWLYSEFGKNFCKTMLHLTATKPQLKVVFDQCGCLRNR
;
A
#
# COMPACT_ATOMS: atom_id res chain seq x y z
N MET A 1 8.17 20.69 3.23
CA MET A 1 6.71 20.47 3.51
C MET A 1 6.52 19.38 4.56
N ASN A 2 5.30 19.18 5.11
CA ASN A 2 5.05 18.09 6.05
C ASN A 2 4.42 16.91 5.30
N ILE A 3 5.06 15.74 5.38
CA ILE A 3 4.69 14.52 4.68
C ILE A 3 4.35 13.44 5.72
N LEU A 4 3.14 12.91 5.66
CA LEU A 4 2.69 11.80 6.50
C LEU A 4 2.88 10.48 5.74
N VAL A 5 3.57 9.52 6.34
CA VAL A 5 3.77 8.17 5.79
C VAL A 5 2.99 7.19 6.66
N THR A 6 2.02 6.49 6.10
CA THR A 6 1.27 5.44 6.79
C THR A 6 1.85 4.06 6.48
N GLY A 7 1.68 3.08 7.36
CA GLY A 7 2.33 1.77 7.22
C GLY A 7 3.86 1.87 7.27
N ALA A 8 4.36 2.77 8.09
CA ALA A 8 5.77 3.16 8.14
C ALA A 8 6.72 2.04 8.60
N ASN A 9 6.20 1.03 9.29
CA ASN A 9 6.98 -0.12 9.74
C ASN A 9 6.98 -1.29 8.72
N GLY A 10 6.24 -1.14 7.62
CA GLY A 10 6.23 -2.07 6.50
C GLY A 10 7.45 -1.92 5.58
N GLN A 11 7.50 -2.75 4.51
CA GLN A 11 8.59 -2.74 3.55
C GLN A 11 8.81 -1.37 2.91
N LEU A 12 7.79 -0.80 2.28
CA LEU A 12 7.87 0.50 1.60
C LEU A 12 8.03 1.67 2.58
N GLY A 13 7.39 1.59 3.76
CA GLY A 13 7.53 2.61 4.79
C GLY A 13 8.97 2.76 5.29
N ASN A 14 9.70 1.66 5.41
CA ASN A 14 11.12 1.70 5.77
C ASN A 14 11.99 2.29 4.65
N GLU A 15 11.68 2.03 3.38
CA GLU A 15 12.36 2.70 2.25
C GLU A 15 12.11 4.22 2.28
N MET A 16 10.90 4.65 2.65
CA MET A 16 10.61 6.07 2.83
C MET A 16 11.44 6.72 3.96
N ARG A 17 11.80 5.96 5.01
CA ARG A 17 12.71 6.45 6.06
C ARG A 17 14.10 6.74 5.52
N ILE A 18 14.61 5.90 4.61
CA ILE A 18 15.91 6.13 3.94
C ILE A 18 15.87 7.39 3.09
N ILE A 19 14.80 7.56 2.31
CA ILE A 19 14.60 8.75 1.48
C ILE A 19 14.54 10.02 2.35
N ALA A 20 13.85 9.96 3.48
CA ALA A 20 13.69 11.07 4.41
C ALA A 20 15.01 11.60 4.96
N GLN A 21 16.03 10.73 5.15
CA GLN A 21 17.34 11.16 5.65
C GLN A 21 18.05 12.19 4.77
N ASN A 22 17.73 12.18 3.47
CA ASN A 22 18.35 13.08 2.49
C ASN A 22 17.38 14.18 2.00
N SER A 23 16.25 14.36 2.69
CA SER A 23 15.23 15.33 2.33
C SER A 23 15.24 16.53 3.30
N SER A 24 14.93 17.72 2.79
CA SER A 24 14.66 18.91 3.61
C SER A 24 13.21 18.95 4.13
N ASP A 25 12.36 18.05 3.70
CA ASP A 25 10.98 17.95 4.15
C ASP A 25 10.87 17.26 5.52
N LYS A 26 9.84 17.58 6.27
CA LYS A 26 9.53 16.93 7.54
C LYS A 26 8.65 15.71 7.29
N TYR A 27 9.14 14.53 7.65
CA TYR A 27 8.39 13.28 7.57
C TYR A 27 7.81 12.90 8.93
N ILE A 28 6.57 12.44 8.94
CA ILE A 28 5.86 11.89 10.08
C ILE A 28 5.54 10.45 9.75
N PHE A 29 6.19 9.53 10.43
CA PHE A 29 6.04 8.10 10.20
C PHE A 29 4.99 7.52 11.14
N THR A 30 3.94 6.89 10.58
CA THR A 30 2.81 6.36 11.34
C THR A 30 2.51 4.91 11.03
N ASP A 31 2.13 4.16 12.07
CA ASP A 31 1.73 2.76 11.97
C ASP A 31 0.85 2.39 13.18
N VAL A 32 0.12 1.28 13.10
CA VAL A 32 -0.60 0.70 14.23
C VAL A 32 0.33 -0.15 15.12
N SER A 33 1.46 -0.57 14.60
CA SER A 33 2.49 -1.34 15.31
C SER A 33 3.59 -0.42 15.82
N GLN A 34 4.20 -0.81 16.95
CA GLN A 34 5.41 -0.17 17.47
C GLN A 34 6.59 -1.11 17.29
N VAL A 35 7.71 -0.57 16.82
CA VAL A 35 8.97 -1.32 16.66
C VAL A 35 10.03 -0.64 17.52
N GLU A 36 10.70 -1.39 18.38
CA GLU A 36 11.75 -0.89 19.25
C GLU A 36 12.89 -0.24 18.44
N GLY A 37 13.31 0.94 18.84
CA GLY A 37 14.36 1.70 18.14
C GLY A 37 13.88 2.47 16.91
N MET A 38 12.59 2.41 16.56
CA MET A 38 12.01 3.17 15.46
C MET A 38 11.05 4.25 15.97
N GLU A 39 11.29 5.49 15.56
CA GLU A 39 10.35 6.57 15.81
C GLU A 39 9.11 6.40 14.92
N THR A 40 7.99 6.04 15.54
CA THR A 40 6.71 5.80 14.85
C THR A 40 5.59 6.35 15.72
N THR A 41 4.77 7.22 15.15
CA THR A 41 3.55 7.71 15.79
C THR A 41 2.40 6.74 15.53
N TYR A 42 1.63 6.42 16.55
CA TYR A 42 0.46 5.55 16.37
C TYR A 42 -0.60 6.25 15.51
N LEU A 43 -1.10 5.56 14.48
CA LEU A 43 -2.23 5.98 13.69
C LEU A 43 -2.93 4.76 13.09
N ASP A 44 -4.21 4.57 13.43
CA ASP A 44 -5.09 3.64 12.74
C ASP A 44 -5.79 4.37 11.58
N ILE A 45 -5.46 3.96 10.35
CA ILE A 45 -6.03 4.56 9.14
C ILE A 45 -7.50 4.19 8.90
N THR A 46 -8.08 3.30 9.70
CA THR A 46 -9.53 3.03 9.68
C THR A 46 -10.33 4.04 10.52
N ASP A 47 -9.66 4.82 11.36
CA ASP A 47 -10.26 5.89 12.16
C ASP A 47 -10.11 7.25 11.47
N TYR A 48 -11.20 7.72 10.85
CA TYR A 48 -11.23 8.98 10.12
C TYR A 48 -10.88 10.20 11.00
N GLU A 49 -11.41 10.28 12.21
CA GLU A 49 -11.17 11.43 13.10
C GLU A 49 -9.70 11.50 13.54
N SER A 50 -9.06 10.36 13.79
CA SER A 50 -7.63 10.30 14.08
C SER A 50 -6.79 10.76 12.91
N ILE A 51 -7.14 10.37 11.67
CA ILE A 51 -6.45 10.86 10.46
C ILE A 51 -6.61 12.37 10.32
N ARG A 52 -7.84 12.86 10.40
CA ARG A 52 -8.17 14.28 10.27
C ARG A 52 -7.43 15.13 11.29
N LYS A 53 -7.39 14.70 12.54
CA LYS A 53 -6.63 15.35 13.62
C LYS A 53 -5.14 15.37 13.31
N MET A 54 -4.57 14.22 12.92
CA MET A 54 -3.15 14.10 12.56
C MET A 54 -2.78 15.05 11.40
N VAL A 55 -3.61 15.10 10.36
CA VAL A 55 -3.40 15.96 9.19
C VAL A 55 -3.44 17.44 9.58
N SER A 56 -4.45 17.84 10.38
CA SER A 56 -4.63 19.25 10.78
C SER A 56 -3.55 19.73 11.75
N GLU A 57 -3.30 18.99 12.83
CA GLU A 57 -2.34 19.40 13.88
C GLU A 57 -0.89 19.45 13.38
N ASN A 58 -0.57 18.65 12.37
CA ASN A 58 0.77 18.62 11.80
C ASN A 58 0.89 19.36 10.47
N GLU A 59 -0.14 20.09 10.03
CA GLU A 59 -0.15 20.84 8.78
C GLU A 59 0.31 19.99 7.58
N VAL A 60 -0.15 18.71 7.50
CA VAL A 60 0.24 17.75 6.48
C VAL A 60 -0.17 18.24 5.10
N LYS A 61 0.75 18.21 4.15
CA LYS A 61 0.53 18.59 2.75
C LYS A 61 0.51 17.38 1.81
N VAL A 62 1.16 16.29 2.20
CA VAL A 62 1.21 15.06 1.42
C VAL A 62 1.03 13.88 2.35
N ILE A 63 0.17 12.94 1.96
CA ILE A 63 0.14 11.59 2.56
C ILE A 63 0.73 10.61 1.55
N VAL A 64 1.70 9.78 1.99
CA VAL A 64 2.16 8.60 1.26
C VAL A 64 1.57 7.38 1.96
N ASN A 65 0.53 6.80 1.37
CA ASN A 65 -0.13 5.63 1.95
C ASN A 65 0.56 4.34 1.53
N CYS A 66 1.43 3.83 2.42
CA CYS A 66 2.09 2.53 2.30
C CYS A 66 1.37 1.42 3.08
N ALA A 67 0.34 1.77 3.87
CA ALA A 67 -0.44 0.80 4.62
C ALA A 67 -1.42 0.05 3.72
N ALA A 68 -1.47 -1.25 3.86
CA ALA A 68 -2.43 -2.11 3.20
C ALA A 68 -2.48 -3.49 3.86
N TRP A 69 -3.59 -4.20 3.71
CA TRP A 69 -3.62 -5.65 3.88
C TRP A 69 -3.04 -6.30 2.63
N THR A 70 -2.00 -7.12 2.77
CA THR A 70 -1.25 -7.70 1.64
C THR A 70 -1.20 -9.23 1.63
N ASN A 71 -1.84 -9.90 2.61
CA ASN A 71 -1.93 -11.36 2.61
C ASN A 71 -3.05 -11.80 1.66
N VAL A 72 -2.69 -11.99 0.39
CA VAL A 72 -3.61 -12.30 -0.72
C VAL A 72 -4.39 -13.57 -0.44
N ASP A 73 -3.70 -14.68 -0.15
CA ASP A 73 -4.32 -15.99 0.00
C ASP A 73 -5.29 -16.06 1.20
N ALA A 74 -4.96 -15.35 2.27
CA ALA A 74 -5.81 -15.34 3.46
C ALA A 74 -7.15 -14.64 3.23
N CYS A 75 -7.24 -13.66 2.33
CA CYS A 75 -8.50 -13.00 1.99
C CYS A 75 -9.47 -13.91 1.24
N GLU A 76 -8.95 -14.91 0.51
CA GLU A 76 -9.78 -15.82 -0.28
C GLU A 76 -10.42 -16.93 0.56
N THR A 77 -9.87 -17.22 1.75
CA THR A 77 -10.23 -18.38 2.55
C THR A 77 -10.87 -18.05 3.90
N ASP A 78 -10.78 -16.80 4.36
CA ASP A 78 -11.28 -16.35 5.67
C ASP A 78 -12.11 -15.07 5.53
N GLU A 79 -13.40 -15.14 5.80
CA GLU A 79 -14.33 -14.02 5.72
C GLU A 79 -13.97 -12.86 6.66
N LYS A 80 -13.39 -13.12 7.83
CA LYS A 80 -12.95 -12.07 8.77
C LYS A 80 -11.76 -11.31 8.21
N LEU A 81 -10.84 -12.03 7.57
CA LEU A 81 -9.68 -11.43 6.92
C LEU A 81 -10.07 -10.70 5.64
N ALA A 82 -11.06 -11.19 4.90
CA ALA A 82 -11.65 -10.47 3.78
C ALA A 82 -12.30 -9.15 4.23
N ALA A 83 -13.05 -9.15 5.34
CA ALA A 83 -13.62 -7.94 5.93
C ALA A 83 -12.55 -6.96 6.43
N LEU A 84 -11.46 -7.45 6.99
CA LEU A 84 -10.32 -6.62 7.38
C LEU A 84 -9.62 -6.01 6.16
N ALA A 85 -9.44 -6.81 5.10
CA ALA A 85 -8.90 -6.32 3.83
C ALA A 85 -9.78 -5.23 3.22
N GLU A 86 -11.11 -5.35 3.30
CA GLU A 86 -12.04 -4.30 2.86
C GLU A 86 -11.83 -3.00 3.63
N LYS A 87 -11.74 -3.06 4.95
CA LYS A 87 -11.50 -1.87 5.80
C LYS A 87 -10.16 -1.19 5.46
N LEU A 88 -9.08 -1.97 5.34
CA LEU A 88 -7.74 -1.42 5.15
C LEU A 88 -7.45 -1.02 3.70
N ASN A 89 -8.00 -1.74 2.72
CA ASN A 89 -7.68 -1.51 1.31
C ASN A 89 -8.72 -0.66 0.57
N ALA A 90 -9.96 -0.56 1.09
CA ALA A 90 -11.03 0.20 0.44
C ALA A 90 -11.51 1.38 1.29
N GLU A 91 -11.89 1.17 2.56
CA GLU A 91 -12.43 2.23 3.41
C GLU A 91 -11.35 3.20 3.89
N ALA A 92 -10.21 2.70 4.36
CA ALA A 92 -9.12 3.54 4.84
C ALA A 92 -8.57 4.50 3.77
N PRO A 93 -8.32 4.09 2.51
CA PRO A 93 -7.99 5.03 1.43
C PRO A 93 -9.04 6.13 1.20
N LYS A 94 -10.33 5.84 1.37
CA LYS A 94 -11.38 6.84 1.35
C LYS A 94 -11.20 7.87 2.47
N HIS A 95 -10.93 7.42 3.69
CA HIS A 95 -10.70 8.31 4.84
C HIS A 95 -9.49 9.23 4.62
N LEU A 96 -8.38 8.66 4.14
CA LEU A 96 -7.18 9.43 3.80
C LEU A 96 -7.47 10.48 2.71
N ALA A 97 -8.19 10.09 1.67
CA ALA A 97 -8.57 10.98 0.57
C ALA A 97 -9.48 12.13 1.04
N MET A 98 -10.48 11.83 1.89
CA MET A 98 -11.36 12.84 2.48
C MET A 98 -10.59 13.84 3.34
N ALA A 99 -9.69 13.37 4.21
CA ALA A 99 -8.86 14.24 5.04
C ALA A 99 -7.95 15.14 4.19
N MET A 100 -7.36 14.62 3.12
CA MET A 100 -6.51 15.41 2.22
C MET A 100 -7.30 16.41 1.38
N LYS A 101 -8.55 16.09 1.02
CA LYS A 101 -9.45 17.04 0.36
C LYS A 101 -9.73 18.27 1.24
N GLU A 102 -9.97 18.08 2.53
CA GLU A 102 -10.25 19.18 3.48
C GLU A 102 -9.11 20.22 3.54
N VAL A 103 -7.86 19.78 3.38
CA VAL A 103 -6.67 20.65 3.45
C VAL A 103 -6.08 21.00 2.09
N ASN A 104 -6.77 20.62 1.00
CA ASN A 104 -6.29 20.74 -0.38
C ASN A 104 -4.87 20.16 -0.56
N GLY A 105 -4.61 19.04 0.09
CA GLY A 105 -3.34 18.32 0.06
C GLY A 105 -3.30 17.24 -1.03
N LEU A 106 -2.19 16.49 -1.10
CA LEU A 106 -1.95 15.41 -2.06
C LEU A 106 -1.95 14.05 -1.37
N LEU A 107 -2.73 13.09 -1.88
CA LEU A 107 -2.64 11.69 -1.49
C LEU A 107 -1.86 10.88 -2.55
N ILE A 108 -0.75 10.26 -2.15
CA ILE A 108 -0.03 9.26 -2.97
C ILE A 108 -0.41 7.89 -2.41
N HIS A 109 -1.14 7.10 -3.20
CA HIS A 109 -1.62 5.78 -2.78
C HIS A 109 -0.96 4.65 -3.56
N VAL A 110 -0.41 3.68 -2.83
CA VAL A 110 0.20 2.49 -3.44
C VAL A 110 -0.87 1.41 -3.63
N SER A 111 -1.14 1.11 -4.89
CA SER A 111 -2.04 0.05 -5.34
C SER A 111 -1.25 -1.13 -5.95
N THR A 112 -1.92 -2.00 -6.67
CA THR A 112 -1.39 -3.27 -7.15
C THR A 112 -1.80 -3.56 -8.60
N ASP A 113 -1.04 -4.40 -9.28
CA ASP A 113 -1.39 -5.00 -10.56
C ASP A 113 -2.55 -6.01 -10.46
N TYR A 114 -2.85 -6.54 -9.27
CA TYR A 114 -4.01 -7.43 -9.03
C TYR A 114 -5.36 -6.79 -9.39
N VAL A 115 -5.41 -5.48 -9.58
CA VAL A 115 -6.61 -4.80 -10.09
C VAL A 115 -6.93 -5.18 -11.53
N PHE A 116 -5.99 -5.74 -12.29
CA PHE A 116 -6.15 -6.10 -13.70
C PHE A 116 -6.57 -7.56 -13.94
N GLY A 117 -6.57 -8.43 -13.16
CA GLY A 117 -6.91 -9.86 -13.10
C GLY A 117 -7.43 -10.63 -14.32
N GLN A 118 -7.74 -10.01 -15.46
CA GLN A 118 -8.29 -10.68 -16.65
C GLN A 118 -7.41 -10.53 -17.88
N GLU A 119 -7.60 -11.46 -18.85
CA GLU A 119 -6.89 -11.41 -20.14
C GLU A 119 -7.06 -10.08 -20.90
N PRO A 120 -6.07 -9.73 -21.75
CA PRO A 120 -4.90 -10.55 -22.12
C PRO A 120 -3.72 -10.36 -21.16
N TYR A 121 -3.16 -11.46 -20.66
CA TYR A 121 -2.06 -11.44 -19.67
C TYR A 121 -0.70 -11.05 -20.25
N ASN A 122 -0.53 -11.11 -21.58
CA ASN A 122 0.73 -10.85 -22.29
C ASN A 122 0.83 -9.44 -22.87
N THR A 123 -0.15 -8.60 -22.62
CA THR A 123 -0.17 -7.20 -23.07
C THR A 123 0.03 -6.28 -21.86
N PRO A 124 0.96 -5.31 -21.92
CA PRO A 124 1.13 -4.33 -20.86
C PRO A 124 -0.18 -3.57 -20.58
N CYS A 125 -0.56 -3.46 -19.31
CA CYS A 125 -1.75 -2.73 -18.92
C CYS A 125 -1.52 -1.21 -18.97
N HIS A 126 -2.50 -0.50 -19.50
CA HIS A 126 -2.50 0.97 -19.51
C HIS A 126 -2.91 1.51 -18.12
N PRO A 127 -2.37 2.66 -17.69
CA PRO A 127 -2.76 3.28 -16.42
C PRO A 127 -4.27 3.55 -16.31
N GLU A 128 -4.90 3.92 -17.43
CA GLU A 128 -6.33 4.23 -17.51
C GLU A 128 -7.21 2.99 -17.75
N GLN A 129 -6.60 1.82 -17.94
CA GLN A 129 -7.34 0.59 -18.17
C GLN A 129 -8.23 0.26 -16.98
N LYS A 130 -9.50 -0.03 -17.26
CA LYS A 130 -10.45 -0.44 -16.23
C LYS A 130 -10.01 -1.74 -15.59
N GLY A 131 -9.93 -1.74 -14.27
CA GLY A 131 -9.57 -2.94 -13.50
C GLY A 131 -10.68 -4.00 -13.55
N THR A 132 -10.29 -5.26 -13.62
CA THR A 132 -11.16 -6.45 -13.64
C THR A 132 -10.60 -7.51 -12.69
N PRO A 133 -10.49 -7.23 -11.38
CA PRO A 133 -9.89 -8.13 -10.42
C PRO A 133 -10.63 -9.46 -10.35
N THR A 134 -9.90 -10.56 -10.18
CA THR A 134 -10.45 -11.92 -10.10
C THR A 134 -10.45 -12.49 -8.68
N GLY A 135 -9.78 -11.82 -7.74
CA GLY A 135 -9.71 -12.22 -6.32
C GLY A 135 -10.12 -11.10 -5.38
N VAL A 136 -10.36 -11.47 -4.12
CA VAL A 136 -10.82 -10.56 -3.06
C VAL A 136 -9.81 -9.44 -2.82
N TYR A 137 -8.52 -9.75 -2.72
CA TYR A 137 -7.47 -8.77 -2.53
C TYR A 137 -7.49 -7.69 -3.64
N GLY A 138 -7.46 -8.10 -4.89
CA GLY A 138 -7.52 -7.19 -6.04
C GLY A 138 -8.79 -6.35 -6.05
N ALA A 139 -9.94 -6.96 -5.70
CA ALA A 139 -11.22 -6.28 -5.62
C ALA A 139 -11.24 -5.21 -4.51
N THR A 140 -10.69 -5.49 -3.32
CA THR A 140 -10.60 -4.49 -2.23
C THR A 140 -9.67 -3.34 -2.60
N LYS A 141 -8.53 -3.61 -3.22
CA LYS A 141 -7.60 -2.57 -3.68
C LYS A 141 -8.23 -1.69 -4.76
N LYS A 142 -8.95 -2.30 -5.72
CA LYS A 142 -9.67 -1.55 -6.76
C LYS A 142 -10.74 -0.64 -6.17
N ARG A 143 -11.53 -1.12 -5.20
CA ARG A 143 -12.51 -0.26 -4.50
C ARG A 143 -11.84 0.90 -3.77
N GLY A 144 -10.64 0.70 -3.22
CA GLY A 144 -9.84 1.79 -2.66
C GLY A 144 -9.48 2.86 -3.68
N GLU A 145 -9.06 2.46 -4.88
CA GLU A 145 -8.82 3.40 -5.98
C GLU A 145 -10.11 4.16 -6.36
N GLU A 146 -11.23 3.45 -6.51
CA GLU A 146 -12.53 4.04 -6.83
C GLU A 146 -13.00 5.03 -5.75
N ASN A 147 -12.77 4.72 -4.47
CA ASN A 147 -13.07 5.62 -3.36
C ASN A 147 -12.21 6.89 -3.36
N ILE A 148 -10.91 6.77 -3.71
CA ILE A 148 -10.03 7.92 -3.87
C ILE A 148 -10.52 8.81 -5.02
N LEU A 149 -10.82 8.22 -6.17
CA LEU A 149 -11.34 8.94 -7.35
C LEU A 149 -12.66 9.67 -7.02
N ALA A 150 -13.58 8.99 -6.35
CA ALA A 150 -14.88 9.55 -5.96
C ALA A 150 -14.77 10.69 -4.92
N SER A 151 -13.69 10.77 -4.17
CA SER A 151 -13.44 11.85 -3.20
C SER A 151 -13.11 13.17 -3.88
N GLU A 152 -12.62 13.15 -5.12
CA GLU A 152 -12.10 14.31 -5.86
C GLU A 152 -10.92 15.03 -5.15
N CYS A 153 -10.19 14.36 -4.26
CA CYS A 153 -8.96 14.90 -3.71
C CYS A 153 -7.85 14.92 -4.77
N ASN A 154 -6.84 15.77 -4.58
CA ASN A 154 -5.61 15.65 -5.37
C ASN A 154 -4.93 14.33 -5.02
N HIS A 155 -4.67 13.49 -6.02
CA HIS A 155 -4.12 12.16 -5.78
C HIS A 155 -3.19 11.67 -6.88
N ILE A 156 -2.32 10.73 -6.50
CA ILE A 156 -1.53 9.89 -7.41
C ILE A 156 -1.75 8.44 -6.96
N ILE A 157 -2.16 7.56 -7.86
CA ILE A 157 -2.30 6.12 -7.61
C ILE A 157 -1.18 5.40 -8.34
N LEU A 158 -0.34 4.67 -7.58
CA LEU A 158 0.79 3.90 -8.10
C LEU A 158 0.46 2.41 -8.03
N ARG A 159 0.15 1.79 -9.16
CA ARG A 159 -0.03 0.34 -9.27
C ARG A 159 1.33 -0.32 -9.41
N THR A 160 1.66 -1.19 -8.48
CA THR A 160 2.96 -1.85 -8.39
C THR A 160 2.80 -3.38 -8.39
N ALA A 161 3.87 -4.08 -8.78
CA ALA A 161 3.95 -5.53 -8.76
C ALA A 161 5.30 -5.98 -8.21
N TRP A 162 5.32 -7.10 -7.48
CA TRP A 162 6.55 -7.77 -7.06
C TRP A 162 7.57 -6.89 -6.34
N LEU A 163 7.10 -6.02 -5.46
CA LEU A 163 7.98 -5.15 -4.67
C LEU A 163 8.93 -5.98 -3.81
N TYR A 164 10.19 -5.60 -3.80
CA TYR A 164 11.21 -6.18 -2.94
C TYR A 164 12.15 -5.11 -2.37
N SER A 165 12.65 -5.37 -1.19
CA SER A 165 13.66 -4.57 -0.50
C SER A 165 14.35 -5.39 0.58
N GLU A 166 15.33 -4.81 1.24
CA GLU A 166 15.96 -5.41 2.42
C GLU A 166 15.00 -5.49 3.63
N PHE A 167 13.92 -4.71 3.64
CA PHE A 167 12.92 -4.70 4.72
C PHE A 167 11.77 -5.66 4.47
N GLY A 168 11.12 -6.07 5.56
CA GLY A 168 9.92 -6.88 5.51
C GLY A 168 10.11 -8.27 4.89
N LYS A 169 8.99 -8.89 4.53
CA LYS A 169 8.94 -10.17 3.82
C LYS A 169 8.64 -9.89 2.35
N ASN A 170 9.34 -10.55 1.43
CA ASN A 170 9.09 -10.45 0.01
C ASN A 170 9.51 -11.73 -0.73
N PHE A 171 9.12 -11.84 -1.99
CA PHE A 171 9.38 -13.01 -2.81
C PHE A 171 10.88 -13.32 -2.92
N CYS A 172 11.73 -12.31 -3.15
CA CYS A 172 13.18 -12.51 -3.28
C CYS A 172 13.78 -13.12 -2.01
N LYS A 173 13.46 -12.58 -0.83
CA LYS A 173 13.94 -13.12 0.46
C LYS A 173 13.39 -14.52 0.73
N THR A 174 12.15 -14.79 0.35
CA THR A 174 11.53 -16.11 0.46
C THR A 174 12.28 -17.11 -0.41
N MET A 175 12.58 -16.75 -1.68
CA MET A 175 13.33 -17.63 -2.57
C MET A 175 14.75 -17.89 -2.07
N LEU A 176 15.46 -16.87 -1.61
CA LEU A 176 16.79 -17.02 -1.01
C LEU A 176 16.79 -17.99 0.18
N HIS A 177 15.79 -17.86 1.06
CA HIS A 177 15.67 -18.78 2.21
C HIS A 177 15.33 -20.21 1.78
N LEU A 178 14.38 -20.37 0.85
CA LEU A 178 13.94 -21.70 0.40
C LEU A 178 15.03 -22.43 -0.40
N THR A 179 15.80 -21.73 -1.25
CA THR A 179 16.89 -22.35 -2.01
C THR A 179 18.05 -22.83 -1.11
N ALA A 180 18.21 -22.21 0.06
CA ALA A 180 19.18 -22.68 1.04
C ALA A 180 18.76 -23.96 1.79
N THR A 181 17.46 -24.28 1.82
CA THR A 181 16.88 -25.34 2.65
C THR A 181 16.23 -26.47 1.85
N LYS A 182 15.86 -26.26 0.59
CA LYS A 182 15.15 -27.23 -0.25
C LYS A 182 15.93 -27.55 -1.52
N PRO A 183 16.04 -28.84 -1.91
CA PRO A 183 16.77 -29.25 -3.11
C PRO A 183 16.03 -28.87 -4.41
N GLN A 184 14.74 -28.61 -4.34
CA GLN A 184 13.91 -28.26 -5.49
C GLN A 184 12.76 -27.37 -5.05
N LEU A 185 12.45 -26.35 -5.87
CA LEU A 185 11.31 -25.45 -5.71
C LEU A 185 10.42 -25.51 -6.95
N LYS A 186 9.10 -25.41 -6.71
CA LYS A 186 8.11 -25.19 -7.78
C LYS A 186 7.65 -23.74 -7.66
N VAL A 187 7.74 -23.00 -8.74
CA VAL A 187 7.33 -21.58 -8.81
C VAL A 187 6.30 -21.45 -9.92
N VAL A 188 5.28 -20.63 -9.70
CA VAL A 188 4.30 -20.30 -10.75
C VAL A 188 5.00 -19.63 -11.94
N PHE A 189 4.55 -19.96 -13.13
CA PHE A 189 5.17 -19.50 -14.39
C PHE A 189 4.20 -18.73 -15.29
N ASP A 190 2.92 -18.72 -14.95
CA ASP A 190 1.80 -18.14 -15.70
C ASP A 190 1.44 -16.71 -15.27
N GLN A 191 2.19 -16.13 -14.35
CA GLN A 191 2.02 -14.73 -13.93
C GLN A 191 3.02 -13.83 -14.67
N CYS A 192 2.53 -13.00 -15.57
CA CYS A 192 3.35 -12.01 -16.28
C CYS A 192 3.38 -10.69 -15.49
N GLY A 193 4.57 -10.24 -15.14
CA GLY A 193 4.77 -8.99 -14.40
C GLY A 193 6.23 -8.55 -14.41
N CYS A 194 6.49 -7.33 -13.95
CA CYS A 194 7.84 -6.81 -13.77
C CYS A 194 8.20 -6.80 -12.30
N LEU A 195 9.38 -7.31 -11.95
CA LEU A 195 9.97 -7.07 -10.63
C LEU A 195 10.29 -5.58 -10.51
N ARG A 196 9.89 -4.98 -9.38
CA ARG A 196 10.19 -3.58 -9.08
C ARG A 196 11.05 -3.48 -7.83
N ASN A 197 12.21 -2.86 -7.99
CA ASN A 197 13.00 -2.31 -6.90
C ASN A 197 12.46 -0.90 -6.60
N ARG A 198 12.69 -0.42 -5.36
CA ARG A 198 12.28 0.89 -4.82
C ARG A 198 12.12 2.01 -5.85
#